data_d01c59892cdfe85e6c75cb28db8d7784
#
_entry.id   d01c59892cdfe85e6c75cb28db8d7784
#
_cell.length_a   1.000
_cell.length_b   1.000
_cell.length_c   1.000
_cell.angle_alpha   90.00
_cell.angle_beta   90.00
_cell.angle_gamma   90.00
#
_symmetry.space_group_name_H-M   'P 1'
#
loop_
_entity.id
_entity.type
_entity.pdbx_description
1 polymer ?
#
loop_
_entity_poly.entity_id
_entity_poly.type
_entity_poly.pdbx_seq_one_letter_code
_entity_poly.pdbx_strand_id
1 'polypeptide(L)'
;MVAFSDFLEAFPPADLPVVVTSETHHEIAEHFPGFPAALLEGYILEPEEVWDEFTEFMPCFRFSVTAKIAGIVWWRATLEGNDYFLQTHLISGHRVDRMRLAGTRYHEKGLWHTVASIGRDLEIFVKDDIGRMDLQVLLDEHVGTVKRFSILDDGKIEPAAAE
;
A
#
# COMPACT_ATOMS: atom_id res chain seq x y z
N MET A 1 16.40 14.64 -12.90
CA MET A 1 16.06 13.42 -12.14
C MET A 1 15.96 13.76 -10.65
N VAL A 2 14.91 13.32 -10.01
CA VAL A 2 14.71 13.55 -8.57
C VAL A 2 15.50 12.51 -7.78
N ALA A 3 16.25 12.96 -6.77
CA ALA A 3 16.99 12.05 -5.92
C ALA A 3 16.03 11.20 -5.06
N PHE A 4 16.43 9.97 -4.79
CA PHE A 4 15.60 9.07 -3.98
C PHE A 4 15.36 9.61 -2.57
N SER A 5 16.34 10.30 -1.98
CA SER A 5 16.17 10.94 -0.67
C SER A 5 15.03 11.95 -0.69
N ASP A 6 14.89 12.72 -1.76
CA ASP A 6 13.81 13.70 -1.91
C ASP A 6 12.47 12.98 -2.09
N PHE A 7 12.48 11.87 -2.80
CA PHE A 7 11.29 11.02 -2.94
C PHE A 7 10.83 10.50 -1.58
N LEU A 8 11.74 9.99 -0.76
CA LEU A 8 11.40 9.49 0.58
C LEU A 8 10.83 10.59 1.48
N GLU A 9 11.32 11.82 1.35
CA GLU A 9 10.82 12.93 2.17
C GLU A 9 9.36 13.28 1.87
N ALA A 10 8.85 12.90 0.71
CA ALA A 10 7.43 13.08 0.39
C ALA A 10 6.53 12.17 1.23
N PHE A 11 7.11 11.18 1.91
CA PHE A 11 6.36 10.23 2.73
C PHE A 11 6.58 10.54 4.21
N PRO A 12 5.51 10.77 4.99
CA PRO A 12 5.68 10.93 6.42
C PRO A 12 6.22 9.64 7.05
N PRO A 13 7.15 9.75 8.01
CA PRO A 13 7.65 8.57 8.69
C PRO A 13 6.57 7.95 9.58
N ALA A 14 6.53 6.63 9.64
CA ALA A 14 5.61 5.90 10.50
C ALA A 14 6.37 4.93 11.39
N ASP A 15 5.89 4.79 12.61
CA ASP A 15 6.40 3.78 13.54
C ASP A 15 5.55 2.52 13.40
N LEU A 16 6.20 1.37 13.24
CA LEU A 16 5.49 0.09 13.19
C LEU A 16 5.09 -0.34 14.60
N PRO A 17 3.96 -1.00 14.81
CA PRO A 17 3.05 -1.49 13.76
C PRO A 17 2.13 -0.39 13.22
N VAL A 18 1.67 -0.59 11.99
CA VAL A 18 0.67 0.28 11.35
C VAL A 18 -0.47 -0.56 10.80
N VAL A 19 -1.65 0.05 10.75
CA VAL A 19 -2.83 -0.55 10.13
C VAL A 19 -3.23 0.34 8.96
N VAL A 20 -3.48 -0.29 7.82
CA VAL A 20 -3.91 0.40 6.59
C VAL A 20 -5.35 0.02 6.32
N THR A 21 -6.23 1.02 6.30
CA THR A 21 -7.67 0.85 6.08
C THR A 21 -8.15 1.78 4.98
N SER A 22 -9.43 1.71 4.66
CA SER A 22 -10.04 2.63 3.69
C SER A 22 -9.92 4.11 4.08
N GLU A 23 -9.64 4.41 5.35
CA GLU A 23 -9.55 5.77 5.87
C GLU A 23 -8.11 6.32 5.94
N THR A 24 -7.11 5.47 5.76
CA THR A 24 -5.71 5.88 5.92
C THR A 24 -5.35 7.08 5.03
N HIS A 25 -5.77 7.08 3.78
CA HIS A 25 -5.46 8.17 2.86
C HIS A 25 -6.10 9.50 3.27
N HIS A 26 -7.28 9.47 3.91
CA HIS A 26 -7.94 10.69 4.39
C HIS A 26 -7.15 11.36 5.49
N GLU A 27 -6.61 10.58 6.41
CA GLU A 27 -5.80 11.11 7.51
C GLU A 27 -4.54 11.80 6.99
N ILE A 28 -3.95 11.26 5.94
CA ILE A 28 -2.74 11.81 5.36
C ILE A 28 -3.04 13.02 4.47
N ALA A 29 -4.14 12.99 3.72
CA ALA A 29 -4.54 14.08 2.84
C ALA A 29 -4.74 15.41 3.57
N GLU A 30 -5.11 15.37 4.85
CA GLU A 30 -5.27 16.58 5.65
C GLU A 30 -3.95 17.33 5.89
N HIS A 31 -2.83 16.63 5.80
CA HIS A 31 -1.53 17.18 6.17
C HIS A 31 -0.52 17.25 5.03
N PHE A 32 -0.75 16.53 3.95
CA PHE A 32 0.24 16.41 2.88
C PHE A 32 -0.41 16.60 1.52
N PRO A 33 0.19 17.45 0.65
CA PRO A 33 -0.26 17.52 -0.73
C PRO A 33 0.08 16.23 -1.47
N GLY A 34 -0.57 15.98 -2.58
CA GLY A 34 -0.28 14.81 -3.40
C GLY A 34 1.14 14.81 -3.97
N PHE A 35 1.48 13.76 -4.71
CA PHE A 35 2.79 13.64 -5.32
C PHE A 35 3.04 14.68 -6.39
N PRO A 36 4.22 15.31 -6.41
CA PRO A 36 4.70 15.99 -7.61
C PRO A 36 4.85 14.98 -8.76
N ALA A 37 4.50 15.41 -9.98
CA ALA A 37 4.55 14.54 -11.16
C ALA A 37 5.91 13.88 -11.38
N ALA A 38 6.99 14.63 -11.13
CA ALA A 38 8.35 14.12 -11.30
C ALA A 38 8.66 12.90 -10.40
N LEU A 39 8.06 12.85 -9.22
CA LEU A 39 8.24 11.72 -8.30
C LEU A 39 7.48 10.48 -8.77
N LEU A 40 6.29 10.68 -9.36
CA LEU A 40 5.50 9.57 -9.90
C LEU A 40 6.26 8.86 -11.02
N GLU A 41 6.77 9.63 -11.98
CA GLU A 41 7.48 9.06 -13.12
C GLU A 41 8.80 8.41 -12.74
N GLY A 42 9.43 8.88 -11.68
CA GLY A 42 10.74 8.39 -11.27
C GLY A 42 10.70 7.08 -10.51
N TYR A 43 9.72 6.90 -9.60
CA TYR A 43 9.77 5.80 -8.63
C TYR A 43 8.49 5.00 -8.48
N ILE A 44 7.36 5.53 -8.91
CA ILE A 44 6.05 4.90 -8.72
C ILE A 44 5.54 4.22 -9.98
N LEU A 45 5.47 4.98 -11.09
CA LEU A 45 4.89 4.46 -12.32
C LEU A 45 5.83 3.52 -13.05
N GLU A 46 5.30 2.38 -13.47
CA GLU A 46 6.00 1.53 -14.41
C GLU A 46 5.94 2.16 -15.80
N PRO A 47 6.95 1.95 -16.64
CA PRO A 47 6.94 2.50 -18.01
C PRO A 47 5.73 2.09 -18.83
N GLU A 48 5.14 0.95 -18.53
CA GLU A 48 3.99 0.38 -19.25
C GLU A 48 2.66 0.71 -18.61
N GLU A 49 2.68 1.35 -17.45
CA GLU A 49 1.46 1.63 -16.68
C GLU A 49 0.73 2.82 -17.29
N VAL A 50 -0.53 2.59 -17.66
CA VAL A 50 -1.38 3.64 -18.22
C VAL A 50 -2.20 4.26 -17.08
N TRP A 51 -2.18 5.59 -17.02
CA TRP A 51 -3.00 6.34 -16.07
C TRP A 51 -3.60 7.53 -16.79
N ASP A 52 -4.74 8.02 -16.29
CA ASP A 52 -5.48 9.12 -16.90
C ASP A 52 -5.63 10.29 -15.92
N GLU A 53 -6.32 11.34 -16.37
CA GLU A 53 -6.54 12.55 -15.58
C GLU A 53 -7.41 12.34 -14.35
N PHE A 54 -8.13 11.22 -14.28
CA PHE A 54 -8.97 10.87 -13.14
C PHE A 54 -8.24 10.03 -12.09
N THR A 55 -7.02 9.62 -12.36
CA THR A 55 -6.23 8.84 -11.43
C THR A 55 -5.53 9.76 -10.44
N GLU A 56 -5.74 9.50 -9.15
CA GLU A 56 -5.09 10.25 -8.08
C GLU A 56 -4.04 9.38 -7.38
N PHE A 57 -2.95 10.01 -6.97
CA PHE A 57 -1.86 9.35 -6.25
C PHE A 57 -1.53 10.13 -4.99
N MET A 58 -1.20 9.41 -3.92
CA MET A 58 -0.86 10.04 -2.65
C MET A 58 0.20 9.23 -1.91
N PRO A 59 1.25 9.90 -1.37
CA PRO A 59 2.18 9.23 -0.47
C PRO A 59 1.50 9.03 0.88
N CYS A 60 1.62 7.84 1.45
CA CYS A 60 1.01 7.57 2.74
C CYS A 60 2.02 7.61 3.87
N PHE A 61 3.01 6.72 3.87
CA PHE A 61 4.04 6.70 4.90
C PHE A 61 5.27 5.91 4.45
N ARG A 62 6.36 6.07 5.20
CA ARG A 62 7.58 5.31 5.02
C ARG A 62 8.01 4.69 6.33
N PHE A 63 8.77 3.63 6.24
CA PHE A 63 9.37 2.96 7.39
C PHE A 63 10.70 2.33 6.99
N SER A 64 11.49 1.97 7.98
CA SER A 64 12.77 1.33 7.76
C SER A 64 12.62 -0.20 7.84
N VAL A 65 13.11 -0.90 6.82
CA VAL A 65 13.18 -2.38 6.84
C VAL A 65 14.53 -2.77 7.45
N THR A 66 15.61 -2.25 6.88
CA THR A 66 16.97 -2.33 7.43
C THR A 66 17.63 -0.97 7.24
N ALA A 67 18.87 -0.83 7.66
CA ALA A 67 19.64 0.41 7.41
C ALA A 67 19.80 0.70 5.90
N LYS A 68 19.65 -0.31 5.05
CA LYS A 68 19.84 -0.20 3.60
C LYS A 68 18.56 -0.32 2.79
N ILE A 69 17.45 -0.68 3.42
CA ILE A 69 16.17 -0.94 2.74
C ILE A 69 15.08 -0.09 3.38
N ALA A 70 14.38 0.68 2.57
CA ALA A 70 13.23 1.47 2.98
C ALA A 70 11.94 0.85 2.44
N GLY A 71 10.88 0.90 3.24
CA GLY A 71 9.53 0.58 2.81
C GLY A 71 8.71 1.84 2.65
N ILE A 72 7.89 1.90 1.62
CA ILE A 72 6.96 2.99 1.40
C ILE A 72 5.59 2.44 1.08
N VAL A 73 4.56 3.17 1.52
CA VAL A 73 3.17 2.88 1.16
C VAL A 73 2.60 4.11 0.49
N TRP A 74 1.97 3.89 -0.65
CA TRP A 74 1.31 4.94 -1.42
C TRP A 74 -0.06 4.47 -1.88
N TRP A 75 -0.92 5.42 -2.19
CA TRP A 75 -2.31 5.19 -2.53
C TRP A 75 -2.58 5.68 -3.95
N ARG A 76 -3.44 4.94 -4.65
CA ARG A 76 -3.91 5.30 -5.98
C ARG A 76 -5.43 5.14 -6.03
N ALA A 77 -6.12 6.14 -6.55
CA ALA A 77 -7.54 6.06 -6.80
C ALA A 77 -7.85 6.17 -8.29
N THR A 78 -8.75 5.32 -8.75
CA THR A 78 -9.29 5.35 -10.09
C THR A 78 -10.81 5.37 -10.01
N LEU A 79 -11.49 5.40 -11.15
CA LEU A 79 -12.96 5.32 -11.18
C LEU A 79 -13.49 3.96 -10.71
N GLU A 80 -12.66 2.94 -10.73
CA GLU A 80 -13.05 1.57 -10.35
C GLU A 80 -12.82 1.24 -8.87
N GLY A 81 -12.12 2.11 -8.16
CA GLY A 81 -11.78 1.87 -6.76
C GLY A 81 -10.46 2.50 -6.41
N ASN A 82 -9.86 2.01 -5.33
CA ASN A 82 -8.56 2.51 -4.90
C ASN A 82 -7.69 1.38 -4.34
N ASP A 83 -6.39 1.63 -4.33
CA ASP A 83 -5.41 0.68 -3.87
C ASP A 83 -4.34 1.35 -3.03
N TYR A 84 -3.87 0.62 -2.01
CA TYR A 84 -2.64 0.94 -1.31
C TYR A 84 -1.58 -0.05 -1.76
N PHE A 85 -0.42 0.46 -2.12
CA PHE A 85 0.72 -0.35 -2.54
C PHE A 85 1.87 -0.19 -1.56
N LEU A 86 2.51 -1.31 -1.26
CA LEU A 86 3.76 -1.35 -0.53
C LEU A 86 4.89 -1.56 -1.55
N GLN A 87 5.90 -0.73 -1.48
CA GLN A 87 7.13 -0.90 -2.25
C GLN A 87 8.32 -0.90 -1.32
N THR A 88 9.30 -1.71 -1.64
CA THR A 88 10.57 -1.71 -0.94
C THR A 88 11.66 -1.27 -1.90
N HIS A 89 12.59 -0.47 -1.38
CA HIS A 89 13.67 0.12 -2.17
C HIS A 89 14.98 0.03 -1.42
N LEU A 90 16.06 -0.20 -2.16
CA LEU A 90 17.39 0.09 -1.64
C LEU A 90 17.49 1.60 -1.42
N ILE A 91 18.26 2.02 -0.43
CA ILE A 91 18.50 3.45 -0.17
C ILE A 91 19.07 4.17 -1.39
N SER A 92 19.76 3.42 -2.28
CA SER A 92 20.22 3.95 -3.56
C SER A 92 19.08 4.32 -4.54
N GLY A 93 17.86 3.87 -4.26
CA GLY A 93 16.67 4.16 -5.07
C GLY A 93 16.16 3.00 -5.90
N HIS A 94 16.91 1.91 -5.99
CA HIS A 94 16.49 0.74 -6.76
C HIS A 94 15.31 0.04 -6.07
N ARG A 95 14.20 -0.12 -6.80
CA ARG A 95 13.03 -0.84 -6.26
C ARG A 95 13.33 -2.33 -6.20
N VAL A 96 13.05 -2.93 -5.06
CA VAL A 96 13.26 -4.37 -4.85
C VAL A 96 11.96 -5.13 -5.14
N ASP A 97 10.85 -4.70 -4.54
CA ASP A 97 9.57 -5.40 -4.68
C ASP A 97 8.39 -4.45 -4.53
N ARG A 98 7.21 -4.93 -4.90
CA ARG A 98 5.94 -4.19 -4.82
C ARG A 98 4.80 -5.17 -4.64
N MET A 99 3.83 -4.83 -3.76
CA MET A 99 2.60 -5.59 -3.62
C MET A 99 1.42 -4.66 -3.36
N ARG A 100 0.23 -5.08 -3.77
CA ARG A 100 -1.01 -4.45 -3.35
C ARG A 100 -1.26 -4.85 -1.90
N LEU A 101 -1.38 -3.85 -1.04
CA LEU A 101 -1.49 -4.05 0.41
C LEU A 101 -2.94 -4.03 0.87
N ALA A 102 -3.71 -3.07 0.39
CA ALA A 102 -5.08 -2.82 0.81
C ALA A 102 -5.83 -2.05 -0.27
N GLY A 103 -7.07 -1.74 -0.04
CA GLY A 103 -7.84 -0.91 -0.96
C GLY A 103 -9.33 -1.19 -0.91
N THR A 104 -10.05 -0.56 -1.84
CA THR A 104 -11.49 -0.70 -1.97
C THR A 104 -11.82 -0.96 -3.43
N ARG A 105 -12.64 -1.95 -3.68
CA ARG A 105 -13.14 -2.27 -5.02
C ARG A 105 -14.66 -2.18 -5.04
N TYR A 106 -15.22 -1.62 -6.11
CA TYR A 106 -16.65 -1.62 -6.34
C TYR A 106 -17.05 -2.95 -6.96
N HIS A 107 -18.08 -3.53 -6.39
CA HIS A 107 -18.63 -4.81 -6.83
C HIS A 107 -20.15 -4.69 -6.96
N GLU A 108 -20.77 -5.52 -7.79
CA GLU A 108 -22.21 -5.52 -7.99
C GLU A 108 -23.00 -5.63 -6.69
N LYS A 109 -22.47 -6.34 -5.72
CA LYS A 109 -23.12 -6.59 -4.42
C LYS A 109 -22.67 -5.64 -3.32
N GLY A 110 -21.86 -4.63 -3.61
CA GLY A 110 -21.38 -3.68 -2.62
C GLY A 110 -19.90 -3.35 -2.76
N LEU A 111 -19.31 -2.87 -1.68
CA LEU A 111 -17.90 -2.50 -1.63
C LEU A 111 -17.09 -3.62 -0.99
N TRP A 112 -16.00 -3.96 -1.62
CA TRP A 112 -14.99 -4.86 -1.05
C TRP A 112 -13.84 -4.03 -0.51
N HIS A 113 -13.61 -4.14 0.79
CA HIS A 113 -12.47 -3.50 1.45
C HIS A 113 -11.43 -4.56 1.77
N THR A 114 -10.19 -4.26 1.44
CA THR A 114 -9.03 -5.03 1.87
C THR A 114 -8.28 -4.16 2.86
N VAL A 115 -8.00 -4.69 4.04
CA VAL A 115 -7.26 -3.99 5.08
C VAL A 115 -5.99 -4.77 5.39
N ALA A 116 -4.98 -4.09 5.92
CA ALA A 116 -3.71 -4.73 6.19
C ALA A 116 -3.06 -4.15 7.44
N SER A 117 -2.13 -4.90 7.99
CA SER A 117 -1.25 -4.43 9.06
C SER A 117 0.19 -4.79 8.71
N ILE A 118 1.12 -3.94 9.12
CA ILE A 118 2.56 -4.19 9.01
C ILE A 118 3.09 -4.16 10.44
N GLY A 119 3.58 -5.28 10.93
CA GLY A 119 4.09 -5.41 12.29
C GLY A 119 5.54 -4.96 12.42
N ARG A 120 5.99 -4.81 13.67
CA ARG A 120 7.40 -4.47 13.96
C ARG A 120 8.38 -5.54 13.51
N ASP A 121 7.91 -6.77 13.41
CA ASP A 121 8.64 -7.92 12.89
C ASP A 121 8.65 -7.99 11.37
N LEU A 122 8.07 -6.98 10.70
CA LEU A 122 7.96 -6.89 9.24
C LEU A 122 7.05 -7.98 8.66
N GLU A 123 6.20 -8.57 9.46
CA GLU A 123 5.13 -9.43 8.97
C GLU A 123 3.93 -8.59 8.56
N ILE A 124 3.34 -8.98 7.44
CA ILE A 124 2.19 -8.30 6.85
C ILE A 124 1.00 -9.23 6.92
N PHE A 125 -0.11 -8.75 7.45
CA PHE A 125 -1.38 -9.46 7.43
C PHE A 125 -2.34 -8.69 6.54
N VAL A 126 -2.94 -9.38 5.57
CA VAL A 126 -3.90 -8.79 4.63
C VAL A 126 -5.21 -9.54 4.78
N LYS A 127 -6.27 -8.80 5.02
CA LYS A 127 -7.60 -9.37 5.20
C LYS A 127 -8.59 -8.69 4.26
N ASP A 128 -9.27 -9.51 3.47
CA ASP A 128 -10.40 -9.05 2.67
C ASP A 128 -11.64 -8.99 3.55
N ASP A 129 -12.34 -7.87 3.49
CA ASP A 129 -13.57 -7.65 4.22
C ASP A 129 -14.63 -7.09 3.26
N ILE A 130 -15.83 -7.58 3.37
CA ILE A 130 -16.93 -7.11 2.54
C ILE A 130 -17.62 -5.96 3.28
N GLY A 131 -17.89 -4.88 2.56
CA GLY A 131 -18.61 -3.74 3.12
C GLY A 131 -20.01 -4.10 3.58
N ARG A 132 -20.59 -3.21 4.35
CA ARG A 132 -21.86 -3.36 5.10
C ARG A 132 -23.05 -3.88 4.31
N MET A 133 -23.00 -3.84 3.00
CA MET A 133 -24.18 -4.11 2.18
C MET A 133 -24.53 -5.59 2.09
N ASP A 134 -23.69 -6.47 2.59
CA ASP A 134 -23.90 -7.90 2.44
C ASP A 134 -23.52 -8.70 3.68
N LEU A 135 -24.21 -8.39 4.77
CA LEU A 135 -24.04 -9.11 6.04
C LEU A 135 -24.27 -10.62 5.90
N GLN A 136 -25.15 -11.02 4.97
CA GLN A 136 -25.42 -12.42 4.74
C GLN A 136 -24.21 -13.13 4.14
N VAL A 137 -23.51 -12.48 3.22
CA VAL A 137 -22.28 -13.01 2.64
C VAL A 137 -21.17 -13.08 3.69
N LEU A 138 -21.12 -12.12 4.59
CA LEU A 138 -20.16 -12.12 5.71
C LEU A 138 -20.37 -13.30 6.65
N LEU A 139 -21.62 -13.76 6.77
CA LEU A 139 -21.96 -14.90 7.63
C LEU A 139 -21.79 -16.25 6.93
N ASP A 140 -22.04 -16.30 5.63
CA ASP A 140 -22.10 -17.55 4.89
C ASP A 140 -20.80 -17.92 4.18
N GLU A 141 -19.95 -16.95 3.86
CA GLU A 141 -18.67 -17.20 3.21
C GLU A 141 -17.52 -16.97 4.19
N HIS A 142 -16.41 -17.63 3.95
CA HIS A 142 -15.18 -17.42 4.70
C HIS A 142 -14.55 -16.06 4.35
N VAL A 143 -15.34 -15.01 4.55
CA VAL A 143 -14.88 -13.64 4.40
C VAL A 143 -13.93 -13.38 5.54
N GLY A 144 -12.73 -13.07 5.24
CA GLY A 144 -11.72 -12.85 6.27
C GLY A 144 -10.61 -13.87 6.22
N THR A 145 -10.39 -14.49 5.06
CA THR A 145 -9.16 -15.22 4.84
C THR A 145 -8.01 -14.27 5.01
N VAL A 146 -7.20 -14.51 6.03
CA VAL A 146 -6.03 -13.70 6.31
C VAL A 146 -4.85 -14.27 5.55
N LYS A 147 -4.22 -13.44 4.73
CA LYS A 147 -2.98 -13.78 4.04
C LYS A 147 -1.82 -13.16 4.81
N ARG A 148 -0.73 -13.90 4.90
CA ARG A 148 0.47 -13.45 5.59
C ARG A 148 1.63 -13.34 4.61
N PHE A 149 2.39 -12.27 4.77
CA PHE A 149 3.62 -12.04 4.00
C PHE A 149 4.71 -11.59 4.95
N SER A 150 5.94 -11.73 4.53
CA SER A 150 7.10 -11.23 5.28
C SER A 150 7.97 -10.37 4.37
N ILE A 151 8.44 -9.25 4.91
CA ILE A 151 9.46 -8.44 4.23
C ILE A 151 10.81 -8.97 4.68
N LEU A 152 11.58 -9.47 3.73
CA LEU A 152 12.90 -10.04 4.02
C LEU A 152 13.97 -8.96 4.14
N ASP A 153 15.13 -9.33 4.64
CA ASP A 153 16.26 -8.41 4.84
C ASP A 153 16.78 -7.80 3.55
N ASP A 154 16.53 -8.44 2.41
CA ASP A 154 16.89 -7.90 1.10
C ASP A 154 15.78 -7.03 0.48
N GLY A 155 14.66 -6.88 1.17
CA GLY A 155 13.50 -6.10 0.72
C GLY A 155 12.46 -6.89 -0.05
N LYS A 156 12.70 -8.14 -0.39
CA LYS A 156 11.70 -8.97 -1.06
C LYS A 156 10.53 -9.25 -0.14
N ILE A 157 9.35 -9.30 -0.72
CA ILE A 157 8.11 -9.57 0.00
C ILE A 157 7.65 -10.97 -0.41
N GLU A 158 7.62 -11.89 0.53
CA GLU A 158 7.26 -13.28 0.27
C GLU A 158 6.07 -13.71 1.09
N PRO A 159 5.20 -14.61 0.55
CA PRO A 159 4.17 -15.22 1.37
C PRO A 159 4.82 -15.96 2.54
N ALA A 160 4.29 -15.75 3.74
CA ALA A 160 4.77 -16.48 4.90
C ALA A 160 4.40 -17.96 4.75
N ALA A 161 5.28 -18.83 5.23
CA ALA A 161 5.02 -20.25 5.19
C ALA A 161 3.73 -20.58 5.94
N ALA A 162 2.86 -21.37 5.31
CA ALA A 162 1.66 -21.86 5.97
C ALA A 162 2.06 -22.82 7.07
N GLU A 163 1.58 -22.54 8.26
CA GLU A 163 1.74 -23.47 9.38
C GLU A 163 0.71 -24.60 9.29
#